data_5296cf5291d0642353bc44b522023f4a
#
_entry.id   5296cf5291d0642353bc44b522023f4a
#
_cell.length_a   1.000
_cell.length_b   1.000
_cell.length_c   1.000
_cell.angle_alpha   90.00
_cell.angle_beta   90.00
_cell.angle_gamma   90.00
#
_symmetry.space_group_name_H-M   'P 1'
#
loop_
_entity.id
_entity.type
_entity.pdbx_description
1 polymer ?
#
loop_
_entity_poly.entity_id
_entity_poly.type
_entity_poly.pdbx_seq_one_letter_code
_entity_poly.pdbx_strand_id
1 'polypeptide(L)'
;FGTPYVTFKNLEVLDKWIKNPDTFYNGQKRTLFLSEQNPNSLDYTEAALQEQAAGLAFALKKVEALSGIDAYIAHSWIDAPYEGGLKTGLRKYPDDPVDPYGRKPAWFVFRDWETPQEDETFEFAKKQIDITSWDQIFHDVKDEEQQNEIKKENALNVYI
;
A
#
# COMPACT_ATOMS: atom_id res chain seq x y z
N PHE A 1 -2.36 10.07 16.33
CA PHE A 1 -1.98 8.80 15.69
C PHE A 1 -2.70 7.55 16.23
N GLY A 2 -3.91 7.58 16.73
CA GLY A 2 -4.63 6.50 17.45
C GLY A 2 -4.88 5.17 16.70
N THR A 3 -4.04 4.78 15.74
CA THR A 3 -4.10 3.49 15.06
C THR A 3 -2.98 2.57 15.57
N PRO A 4 -3.29 1.30 15.94
CA PRO A 4 -2.27 0.35 16.40
C PRO A 4 -1.39 -0.20 15.27
N TYR A 5 -1.84 -0.09 14.02
CA TYR A 5 -1.14 -0.62 12.85
C TYR A 5 -1.12 0.40 11.71
N VAL A 6 0.01 0.43 10.98
CA VAL A 6 0.12 1.12 9.70
C VAL A 6 0.11 0.08 8.59
N THR A 7 -0.78 0.27 7.63
CA THR A 7 -0.94 -0.56 6.43
C THR A 7 -0.96 0.35 5.20
N PHE A 8 -1.04 -0.20 4.00
CA PHE A 8 -1.20 0.61 2.79
C PHE A 8 -2.43 1.53 2.83
N LYS A 9 -3.48 1.16 3.60
CA LYS A 9 -4.69 1.98 3.70
C LYS A 9 -4.48 3.30 4.45
N ASN A 10 -3.51 3.38 5.34
CA ASN A 10 -3.26 4.53 6.21
C ASN A 10 -1.78 4.96 6.27
N LEU A 11 -1.07 4.84 5.15
CA LEU A 11 0.35 5.27 5.04
C LEU A 11 0.56 6.75 5.37
N GLU A 12 -0.47 7.58 5.24
CA GLU A 12 -0.46 9.00 5.63
C GLU A 12 -0.10 9.20 7.09
N VAL A 13 -0.43 8.24 7.96
CA VAL A 13 -0.04 8.25 9.38
C VAL A 13 1.48 8.16 9.51
N LEU A 14 2.11 7.28 8.74
CA LEU A 14 3.55 7.10 8.73
C LEU A 14 4.27 8.30 8.10
N ASP A 15 3.73 8.81 7.00
CA ASP A 15 4.22 10.02 6.33
C ASP A 15 4.21 11.23 7.28
N LYS A 16 3.10 11.45 7.98
CA LYS A 16 2.99 12.54 8.96
C LYS A 16 3.93 12.32 10.15
N TRP A 17 4.06 11.08 10.63
CA TRP A 17 4.94 10.75 11.75
C TRP A 17 6.41 11.03 11.43
N ILE A 18 6.91 10.58 10.27
CA ILE A 18 8.33 10.75 9.92
C ILE A 18 8.69 12.21 9.62
N LYS A 19 7.71 13.04 9.27
CA LYS A 19 7.85 14.49 9.04
C LYS A 19 7.74 15.31 10.32
N ASN A 20 7.33 14.71 11.44
CA ASN A 20 7.27 15.41 12.72
C ASN A 20 8.69 15.70 13.22
N PRO A 21 9.03 16.98 13.52
CA PRO A 21 10.34 17.37 14.05
C PRO A 21 10.80 16.58 15.27
N ASP A 22 9.88 16.11 16.12
CA ASP A 22 10.17 15.29 17.31
C ASP A 22 10.78 13.92 16.96
N THR A 23 10.61 13.46 15.73
CA THR A 23 11.17 12.20 15.22
C THR A 23 12.50 12.37 14.50
N PHE A 24 12.95 13.60 14.30
CA PHE A 24 14.17 13.92 13.56
C PHE A 24 15.42 13.45 14.29
N TYR A 25 16.48 13.22 13.53
CA TYR A 25 17.82 12.96 14.05
C TYR A 25 18.75 14.10 13.63
N ASN A 26 19.40 14.73 14.60
CA ASN A 26 20.25 15.91 14.35
C ASN A 26 19.55 17.02 13.54
N GLY A 27 18.26 17.24 13.79
CA GLY A 27 17.46 18.27 13.10
C GLY A 27 17.05 17.91 11.67
N GLN A 28 17.24 16.67 11.23
CA GLN A 28 16.88 16.22 9.88
C GLN A 28 15.91 15.05 9.91
N LYS A 29 14.96 15.05 8.95
CA LYS A 29 14.07 13.90 8.72
C LYS A 29 14.91 12.64 8.44
N ARG A 30 14.56 11.54 9.07
CA ARG A 30 15.17 10.23 8.79
C ARG A 30 14.70 9.69 7.44
N THR A 31 15.57 8.97 6.76
CA THR A 31 15.18 8.20 5.58
C THR A 31 14.25 7.06 5.98
N LEU A 32 13.16 6.90 5.23
CA LEU A 32 12.13 5.88 5.48
C LEU A 32 12.00 4.94 4.27
N PHE A 33 12.40 3.69 4.45
CA PHE A 33 12.23 2.64 3.45
C PHE A 33 11.12 1.67 3.88
N LEU A 34 10.19 1.41 2.97
CA LEU A 34 9.26 0.29 3.08
C LEU A 34 9.97 -0.94 2.50
N SER A 35 10.64 -1.72 3.36
CA SER A 35 11.69 -2.66 2.96
C SER A 35 11.21 -4.05 2.56
N GLU A 36 9.97 -4.43 2.89
CA GLU A 36 9.41 -5.75 2.57
C GLU A 36 7.92 -5.60 2.27
N GLN A 37 7.62 -5.16 1.05
CA GLN A 37 6.28 -4.76 0.70
C GLN A 37 5.80 -5.48 -0.55
N ASN A 38 4.65 -6.12 -0.48
CA ASN A 38 3.74 -6.42 -1.58
C ASN A 38 2.43 -6.98 -1.00
N PRO A 39 1.29 -6.76 -1.65
CA PRO A 39 0.07 -7.51 -1.35
C PRO A 39 0.26 -8.99 -1.66
N ASN A 40 -0.37 -9.85 -0.85
CA ASN A 40 -0.39 -11.29 -1.08
C ASN A 40 -1.52 -11.66 -2.05
N SER A 41 -1.27 -12.59 -2.96
CA SER A 41 -2.32 -13.29 -3.69
C SER A 41 -2.74 -14.53 -2.90
N LEU A 42 -4.05 -14.75 -2.71
CA LEU A 42 -4.54 -15.91 -1.98
C LEU A 42 -4.18 -17.24 -2.70
N ASP A 43 -4.33 -17.23 -4.01
CA ASP A 43 -3.99 -18.34 -4.91
C ASP A 43 -3.63 -17.80 -6.30
N TYR A 44 -3.62 -18.66 -7.35
CA TYR A 44 -3.35 -18.27 -8.73
C TYR A 44 -4.61 -18.19 -9.60
N THR A 45 -5.78 -18.08 -9.00
CA THR A 45 -6.99 -17.72 -9.76
C THR A 45 -6.85 -16.30 -10.30
N GLU A 46 -7.49 -16.04 -11.42
CA GLU A 46 -7.45 -14.71 -12.04
C GLU A 46 -7.95 -13.62 -11.07
N ALA A 47 -9.01 -13.90 -10.32
CA ALA A 47 -9.55 -12.98 -9.33
C ALA A 47 -8.51 -12.62 -8.25
N ALA A 48 -7.86 -13.62 -7.63
CA ALA A 48 -6.86 -13.37 -6.59
C ALA A 48 -5.61 -12.64 -7.13
N LEU A 49 -5.21 -12.95 -8.36
CA LEU A 49 -4.10 -12.26 -9.02
C LEU A 49 -4.45 -10.78 -9.34
N GLN A 50 -5.69 -10.51 -9.75
CA GLN A 50 -6.17 -9.15 -9.99
C GLN A 50 -6.29 -8.36 -8.69
N GLU A 51 -6.74 -8.98 -7.59
CA GLU A 51 -6.76 -8.35 -6.27
C GLU A 51 -5.35 -7.97 -5.80
N GLN A 52 -4.37 -8.85 -5.96
CA GLN A 52 -2.97 -8.54 -5.65
C GLN A 52 -2.48 -7.34 -6.48
N ALA A 53 -2.72 -7.34 -7.76
CA ALA A 53 -2.29 -6.29 -8.66
C ALA A 53 -2.95 -4.94 -8.35
N ALA A 54 -4.25 -4.93 -8.04
CA ALA A 54 -4.97 -3.73 -7.63
C ALA A 54 -4.48 -3.19 -6.28
N GLY A 55 -4.21 -4.08 -5.32
CA GLY A 55 -3.60 -3.72 -4.04
C GLY A 55 -2.21 -3.13 -4.19
N LEU A 56 -1.41 -3.63 -5.14
CA LEU A 56 -0.10 -3.06 -5.46
C LEU A 56 -0.22 -1.66 -6.10
N ALA A 57 -1.10 -1.48 -7.09
CA ALA A 57 -1.35 -0.17 -7.69
C ALA A 57 -1.79 0.86 -6.65
N PHE A 58 -2.69 0.47 -5.73
CA PHE A 58 -3.10 1.29 -4.59
C PHE A 58 -1.91 1.69 -3.70
N ALA A 59 -1.05 0.74 -3.34
CA ALA A 59 0.12 1.00 -2.49
C ALA A 59 1.11 1.94 -3.17
N LEU A 60 1.42 1.72 -4.46
CA LEU A 60 2.35 2.54 -5.23
C LEU A 60 1.84 3.96 -5.41
N LYS A 61 0.54 4.15 -5.71
CA LYS A 61 -0.07 5.50 -5.78
C LYS A 61 -0.01 6.26 -4.46
N LYS A 62 -0.13 5.58 -3.32
CA LYS A 62 0.09 6.20 -2.03
C LYS A 62 1.54 6.59 -1.79
N VAL A 63 2.47 5.70 -2.09
CA VAL A 63 3.91 5.96 -1.93
C VAL A 63 4.37 7.12 -2.80
N GLU A 64 3.93 7.21 -4.05
CA GLU A 64 4.24 8.29 -4.97
C GLU A 64 3.82 9.67 -4.43
N ALA A 65 2.65 9.75 -3.79
CA ALA A 65 2.11 11.01 -3.27
C ALA A 65 2.65 11.40 -1.89
N LEU A 66 3.26 10.47 -1.14
CA LEU A 66 3.66 10.68 0.25
C LEU A 66 5.17 10.91 0.39
N SER A 67 5.57 12.18 0.35
CA SER A 67 6.99 12.62 0.33
C SER A 67 7.81 12.26 1.59
N GLY A 68 7.19 11.69 2.63
CA GLY A 68 7.89 11.17 3.81
C GLY A 68 8.48 9.79 3.59
N ILE A 69 8.01 9.05 2.57
CA ILE A 69 8.47 7.72 2.19
C ILE A 69 9.52 7.87 1.09
N ASP A 70 10.72 7.36 1.32
CA ASP A 70 11.85 7.56 0.41
C ASP A 70 12.08 6.36 -0.51
N ALA A 71 11.57 5.17 -0.19
CA ALA A 71 11.64 3.99 -1.05
C ALA A 71 10.55 2.96 -0.75
N TYR A 72 10.13 2.26 -1.81
CA TYR A 72 9.32 1.05 -1.78
C TYR A 72 10.13 -0.12 -2.33
N ILE A 73 10.31 -1.18 -1.55
CA ILE A 73 11.07 -2.36 -1.94
C ILE A 73 10.12 -3.55 -2.00
N ALA A 74 9.85 -4.00 -3.22
CA ALA A 74 8.94 -5.11 -3.44
C ALA A 74 9.51 -6.43 -2.87
N HIS A 75 8.75 -7.09 -2.03
CA HIS A 75 9.02 -8.45 -1.55
C HIS A 75 7.91 -9.40 -2.00
N SER A 76 8.19 -10.24 -2.95
CA SER A 76 9.46 -10.58 -3.56
C SER A 76 9.37 -10.51 -5.09
N TRP A 77 10.48 -10.87 -5.79
CA TRP A 77 10.46 -11.01 -7.26
C TRP A 77 9.69 -12.25 -7.72
N ILE A 78 9.82 -13.36 -6.99
CA ILE A 78 9.22 -14.66 -7.28
C ILE A 78 8.59 -15.18 -5.99
N ASP A 79 7.43 -15.80 -6.08
CA ASP A 79 6.80 -16.48 -4.94
C ASP A 79 7.73 -17.56 -4.37
N ALA A 80 7.79 -17.67 -3.06
CA ALA A 80 8.65 -18.60 -2.34
C ALA A 80 7.82 -19.62 -1.54
N PRO A 81 7.84 -20.92 -1.90
CA PRO A 81 7.04 -21.94 -1.22
C PRO A 81 7.34 -22.06 0.29
N TYR A 82 8.57 -21.74 0.69
CA TYR A 82 9.05 -21.82 2.08
C TYR A 82 8.63 -20.62 2.95
N GLU A 83 7.98 -19.60 2.38
CA GLU A 83 7.47 -18.43 3.11
C GLU A 83 6.03 -18.65 3.59
N GLY A 84 5.72 -19.82 4.15
CA GLY A 84 4.41 -20.13 4.70
C GLY A 84 3.27 -20.16 3.69
N GLY A 85 3.57 -20.32 2.40
CA GLY A 85 2.60 -20.31 1.30
C GLY A 85 2.18 -18.93 0.83
N LEU A 86 2.85 -17.87 1.30
CA LEU A 86 2.62 -16.52 0.82
C LEU A 86 2.99 -16.39 -0.66
N LYS A 87 2.16 -15.64 -1.39
CA LYS A 87 2.32 -15.35 -2.81
C LYS A 87 2.44 -13.86 -3.05
N THR A 88 3.43 -13.25 -2.38
CA THR A 88 3.72 -11.81 -2.47
C THR A 88 4.56 -11.45 -3.70
N GLY A 89 5.18 -12.45 -4.34
CA GLY A 89 6.02 -12.26 -5.51
C GLY A 89 5.28 -11.66 -6.71
N LEU A 90 6.04 -11.04 -7.61
CA LEU A 90 5.55 -10.54 -8.89
C LEU A 90 5.43 -11.66 -9.94
N ARG A 91 6.03 -12.81 -9.65
CA ARG A 91 6.00 -14.02 -10.48
C ARG A 91 5.55 -15.21 -9.65
N LYS A 92 4.96 -16.20 -10.31
CA LYS A 92 4.55 -17.48 -9.72
C LYS A 92 5.74 -18.30 -9.24
N TYR A 93 5.46 -19.37 -8.50
CA TYR A 93 6.46 -20.34 -8.06
C TYR A 93 7.30 -20.87 -9.22
N PRO A 94 8.59 -21.20 -8.95
CA PRO A 94 9.47 -21.81 -9.95
C PRO A 94 8.99 -23.17 -10.48
N ASP A 95 8.23 -23.89 -9.66
CA ASP A 95 7.68 -25.22 -9.91
C ASP A 95 6.16 -25.23 -10.12
N ASP A 96 5.57 -24.07 -10.45
CA ASP A 96 4.15 -24.02 -10.84
C ASP A 96 3.89 -24.99 -12.00
N PRO A 97 2.91 -25.90 -11.90
CA PRO A 97 2.74 -26.95 -12.89
C PRO A 97 2.20 -26.47 -14.24
N VAL A 98 1.65 -25.25 -14.30
CA VAL A 98 1.01 -24.70 -15.51
C VAL A 98 1.89 -23.61 -16.14
N ASP A 99 2.51 -22.76 -15.31
CA ASP A 99 3.21 -21.56 -15.80
C ASP A 99 4.37 -21.22 -14.84
N PRO A 100 5.45 -22.03 -14.83
CA PRO A 100 6.62 -21.82 -13.99
C PRO A 100 7.23 -20.43 -14.18
N TYR A 101 7.50 -19.72 -13.08
CA TYR A 101 7.96 -18.32 -13.11
C TYR A 101 7.04 -17.35 -13.85
N GLY A 102 5.78 -17.70 -14.09
CA GLY A 102 4.81 -16.90 -14.83
C GLY A 102 4.66 -15.49 -14.25
N ARG A 103 4.58 -14.49 -15.14
CA ARG A 103 4.35 -13.11 -14.72
C ARG A 103 2.91 -12.95 -14.25
N LYS A 104 2.74 -12.47 -13.02
CA LYS A 104 1.42 -12.10 -12.51
C LYS A 104 0.99 -10.71 -13.02
N PRO A 105 -0.29 -10.35 -12.97
CA PRO A 105 -0.74 -8.97 -13.25
C PRO A 105 0.03 -7.91 -12.44
N ALA A 106 0.36 -8.20 -11.18
CA ALA A 106 1.18 -7.34 -10.32
C ALA A 106 2.58 -7.03 -10.90
N TRP A 107 3.16 -7.93 -11.72
CA TRP A 107 4.42 -7.68 -12.40
C TRP A 107 4.32 -6.52 -13.39
N PHE A 108 3.20 -6.42 -14.13
CA PHE A 108 2.98 -5.34 -15.09
C PHE A 108 2.74 -4.02 -14.36
N VAL A 109 1.99 -4.03 -13.26
CA VAL A 109 1.80 -2.86 -12.39
C VAL A 109 3.15 -2.33 -11.90
N PHE A 110 4.01 -3.19 -11.37
CA PHE A 110 5.31 -2.77 -10.87
C PHE A 110 6.26 -2.27 -11.98
N ARG A 111 6.23 -2.92 -13.15
CA ARG A 111 7.04 -2.52 -14.31
C ARG A 111 6.69 -1.12 -14.81
N ASP A 112 5.38 -0.82 -14.86
CA ASP A 112 4.87 0.37 -15.53
C ASP A 112 4.72 1.57 -14.56
N TRP A 113 4.92 1.36 -13.26
CA TRP A 113 4.94 2.40 -12.25
C TRP A 113 5.97 3.48 -12.59
N GLU A 114 5.59 4.75 -12.46
CA GLU A 114 6.38 5.95 -12.82
C GLU A 114 6.84 5.96 -14.30
N THR A 115 6.09 5.31 -15.18
CA THR A 115 6.32 5.33 -16.62
C THR A 115 5.13 5.95 -17.37
N PRO A 116 5.26 6.32 -18.66
CA PRO A 116 4.13 6.79 -19.47
C PRO A 116 2.98 5.78 -19.62
N GLN A 117 3.19 4.50 -19.31
CA GLN A 117 2.20 3.43 -19.40
C GLN A 117 1.39 3.26 -18.11
N GLU A 118 1.75 3.94 -17.03
CA GLU A 118 1.15 3.76 -15.71
C GLU A 118 -0.37 3.92 -15.72
N ASP A 119 -0.87 5.02 -16.26
CA ASP A 119 -2.30 5.32 -16.26
C ASP A 119 -3.13 4.23 -16.92
N GLU A 120 -2.67 3.70 -18.07
CA GLU A 120 -3.30 2.61 -18.78
C GLU A 120 -3.25 1.31 -17.97
N THR A 121 -2.08 0.98 -17.43
CA THR A 121 -1.85 -0.25 -16.67
C THR A 121 -2.60 -0.25 -15.34
N PHE A 122 -2.80 0.90 -14.70
CA PHE A 122 -3.45 1.01 -13.39
C PHE A 122 -4.97 1.22 -13.47
N GLU A 123 -5.54 1.46 -14.65
CA GLU A 123 -6.97 1.78 -14.81
C GLU A 123 -7.90 0.70 -14.24
N PHE A 124 -7.57 -0.59 -14.44
CA PHE A 124 -8.37 -1.70 -13.91
C PHE A 124 -8.47 -1.66 -12.37
N ALA A 125 -7.41 -1.20 -11.70
CA ALA A 125 -7.34 -1.20 -10.25
C ALA A 125 -8.37 -0.24 -9.64
N LYS A 126 -8.65 0.90 -10.27
CA LYS A 126 -9.71 1.82 -9.83
C LYS A 126 -11.06 1.13 -9.77
N LYS A 127 -11.39 0.37 -10.80
CA LYS A 127 -12.63 -0.41 -10.83
C LYS A 127 -12.64 -1.53 -9.78
N GLN A 128 -11.50 -2.20 -9.57
CA GLN A 128 -11.39 -3.30 -8.61
C GLN A 128 -11.58 -2.83 -7.15
N ILE A 129 -11.15 -1.61 -6.82
CA ILE A 129 -11.27 -1.03 -5.49
C ILE A 129 -12.42 -0.02 -5.35
N ASP A 130 -13.29 0.06 -6.35
CA ASP A 130 -14.51 0.90 -6.38
C ASP A 130 -14.23 2.40 -6.19
N ILE A 131 -13.26 2.94 -6.96
CA ILE A 131 -12.96 4.36 -7.02
C ILE A 131 -13.00 4.88 -8.46
N THR A 132 -13.17 6.18 -8.62
CA THR A 132 -13.14 6.87 -9.93
C THR A 132 -11.90 7.74 -10.12
N SER A 133 -11.24 8.12 -9.02
CA SER A 133 -10.01 8.91 -9.00
C SER A 133 -9.09 8.42 -7.89
N TRP A 134 -7.78 8.48 -8.12
CA TRP A 134 -6.77 8.15 -7.11
C TRP A 134 -6.80 9.08 -5.89
N ASP A 135 -7.33 10.29 -6.00
CA ASP A 135 -7.50 11.18 -4.86
C ASP A 135 -8.38 10.58 -3.75
N GLN A 136 -9.28 9.67 -4.10
CA GLN A 136 -10.20 9.02 -3.16
C GLN A 136 -9.53 8.04 -2.19
N ILE A 137 -8.27 7.64 -2.46
CA ILE A 137 -7.56 6.73 -1.56
C ILE A 137 -6.87 7.44 -0.39
N PHE A 138 -6.79 8.76 -0.42
CA PHE A 138 -6.11 9.54 0.62
C PHE A 138 -7.05 9.94 1.75
N HIS A 139 -6.54 9.89 2.96
CA HIS A 139 -7.29 10.21 4.17
C HIS A 139 -6.59 11.30 4.97
N ASP A 140 -7.37 12.25 5.50
CA ASP A 140 -6.85 13.24 6.42
C ASP A 140 -6.41 12.57 7.73
N VAL A 141 -5.16 12.77 8.10
CA VAL A 141 -4.63 12.34 9.40
C VAL A 141 -4.91 13.44 10.42
N LYS A 142 -5.91 13.23 11.27
CA LYS A 142 -6.26 14.17 12.34
C LYS A 142 -5.25 14.05 13.48
N ASP A 143 -4.88 15.20 14.06
CA ASP A 143 -4.06 15.24 15.27
C ASP A 143 -4.83 14.68 16.46
N GLU A 144 -4.12 14.25 17.52
CA GLU A 144 -4.75 13.71 18.74
C GLU A 144 -5.72 14.68 19.39
N GLU A 145 -5.45 15.98 19.32
CA GLU A 145 -6.36 17.02 19.81
C GLU A 145 -7.67 17.02 19.02
N GLN A 146 -7.62 16.99 17.71
CA GLN A 146 -8.80 16.92 16.84
C GLN A 146 -9.58 15.62 17.02
N GLN A 147 -8.89 14.50 17.26
CA GLN A 147 -9.55 13.22 17.54
C GLN A 147 -10.24 13.23 18.91
N ASN A 148 -9.63 13.87 19.91
CA ASN A 148 -10.21 14.01 21.25
C ASN A 148 -11.40 14.97 21.27
N GLU A 149 -11.40 16.02 20.45
CA GLU A 149 -12.56 16.91 20.28
C GLU A 149 -13.73 16.16 19.64
N ILE A 150 -13.50 15.40 18.58
CA ILE A 150 -14.53 14.57 17.93
C ILE A 150 -15.09 13.51 18.90
N LYS A 151 -14.25 12.89 19.72
CA LYS A 151 -14.71 11.95 20.76
C LYS A 151 -15.57 12.62 21.80
N LYS A 152 -15.25 13.85 22.20
CA LYS A 152 -16.04 14.64 23.16
C LYS A 152 -17.38 15.06 22.54
N GLU A 153 -17.40 15.52 21.30
CA GLU A 153 -18.63 15.87 20.59
C GLU A 153 -19.56 14.65 20.39
N ASN A 154 -19.00 13.51 20.01
CA ASN A 154 -19.76 12.27 19.87
C ASN A 154 -20.29 11.74 21.21
N ALA A 155 -19.55 11.92 22.29
CA ALA A 155 -20.01 11.56 23.63
C ALA A 155 -21.14 12.46 24.13
N LEU A 156 -21.12 13.75 23.80
CA LEU A 156 -22.20 14.70 24.10
C LEU A 156 -23.49 14.39 23.32
N ASN A 157 -23.39 13.93 22.08
CA ASN A 157 -24.54 13.60 21.24
C ASN A 157 -25.23 12.27 21.58
N VAL A 158 -24.66 11.46 22.48
CA VAL A 158 -25.28 10.21 22.97
C VAL A 158 -26.23 10.46 24.16
N TYR A 159 -26.22 11.67 24.75
CA TYR A 159 -27.01 12.03 25.93
C TYR A 159 -28.12 13.07 25.63
N ILE A 160 -28.46 13.31 24.35
CA ILE A 160 -29.59 14.07 23.90
C ILE A 160 -30.52 13.15 23.11
#